data_3dbf0f92b677da188e2ad0a9e2ee280b
#
_entry.id   3dbf0f92b677da188e2ad0a9e2ee280b
#
_cell.length_a   1.000
_cell.length_b   1.000
_cell.length_c   1.000
_cell.angle_alpha   90.00
_cell.angle_beta   90.00
_cell.angle_gamma   90.00
#
_symmetry.space_group_name_H-M   'P 1'
#
loop_
_entity.id
_entity.type
_entity.pdbx_description
1 polymer ?
#
loop_
_entity_poly.entity_id
_entity_poly.type
_entity_poly.pdbx_seq_one_letter_code
_entity_poly.pdbx_strand_id
1 'polypeptide(L)'
;MRILLVAGMPGAGKEELLGVARSMGIPFLRMGDIVREHHAESGTGLSVGAYANAQREELGKDIWARRALECMHGDIFLVDGCRSMDEVRSYRGLSDDVLIVGIFAPPEARFERLVKRGRDDAPRDREEFEARDSREMGWGLADVMALADVMILNDTDLDTFRERSRRTLEALL
;
A
#
# COMPACT_ATOMS: atom_id res chain seq x y z
N MET A 1 8.64 -7.35 -17.04
CA MET A 1 7.44 -7.28 -16.18
C MET A 1 7.30 -5.85 -15.66
N ARG A 2 6.16 -5.21 -15.88
CA ARG A 2 5.86 -3.90 -15.30
C ARG A 2 5.32 -4.06 -13.88
N ILE A 3 5.85 -3.32 -12.91
CA ILE A 3 5.41 -3.36 -11.51
C ILE A 3 4.90 -1.98 -11.12
N LEU A 4 3.63 -1.90 -10.72
CA LEU A 4 2.99 -0.68 -10.20
C LEU A 4 2.92 -0.77 -8.67
N LEU A 5 3.77 -0.02 -7.98
CA LEU A 5 3.80 0.05 -6.51
C LEU A 5 2.81 1.09 -6.02
N VAL A 6 1.74 0.66 -5.38
CA VAL A 6 0.72 1.57 -4.83
C VAL A 6 1.10 1.99 -3.42
N ALA A 7 1.30 3.28 -3.24
CA ALA A 7 1.59 3.90 -1.96
C ALA A 7 0.50 4.91 -1.57
N GLY A 8 0.27 5.07 -0.29
CA GLY A 8 -0.72 6.02 0.21
C GLY A 8 -1.02 5.79 1.68
N MET A 9 -1.27 6.88 2.39
CA MET A 9 -1.61 6.85 3.80
C MET A 9 -2.87 6.03 4.08
N PRO A 10 -3.07 5.51 5.30
CA PRO A 10 -4.33 4.87 5.69
C PRO A 10 -5.53 5.77 5.38
N GLY A 11 -6.58 5.20 4.77
CA GLY A 11 -7.77 5.95 4.35
C GLY A 11 -7.64 6.72 3.03
N ALA A 12 -6.48 6.70 2.36
CA ALA A 12 -6.27 7.43 1.10
C ALA A 12 -7.10 6.92 -0.09
N GLY A 13 -7.57 5.66 -0.07
CA GLY A 13 -8.40 5.10 -1.14
C GLY A 13 -7.76 3.96 -1.94
N LYS A 14 -6.69 3.35 -1.45
CA LYS A 14 -6.02 2.22 -2.11
C LYS A 14 -6.98 1.08 -2.49
N GLU A 15 -7.92 0.74 -1.62
CA GLU A 15 -8.93 -0.31 -1.89
C GLU A 15 -9.79 -0.01 -3.13
N GLU A 16 -10.13 1.26 -3.35
CA GLU A 16 -10.91 1.67 -4.54
C GLU A 16 -10.08 1.55 -5.81
N LEU A 17 -8.79 1.94 -5.76
CA LEU A 17 -7.86 1.72 -6.88
C LEU A 17 -7.74 0.22 -7.21
N LEU A 18 -7.61 -0.65 -6.19
CA LEU A 18 -7.58 -2.11 -6.39
C LEU A 18 -8.89 -2.64 -6.98
N GLY A 19 -10.03 -2.07 -6.60
CA GLY A 19 -11.31 -2.38 -7.21
C GLY A 19 -11.35 -2.04 -8.69
N VAL A 20 -10.81 -0.89 -9.07
CA VAL A 20 -10.66 -0.47 -10.48
C VAL A 20 -9.70 -1.41 -11.22
N ALA A 21 -8.53 -1.70 -10.66
CA ALA A 21 -7.56 -2.64 -11.25
C ALA A 21 -8.18 -4.01 -11.51
N ARG A 22 -8.95 -4.53 -10.54
CA ARG A 22 -9.69 -5.80 -10.71
C ARG A 22 -10.68 -5.74 -11.86
N SER A 23 -11.43 -4.63 -12.02
CA SER A 23 -12.38 -4.46 -13.12
C SER A 23 -11.72 -4.39 -14.49
N MET A 24 -10.41 -4.03 -14.53
CA MET A 24 -9.58 -3.98 -15.72
C MET A 24 -8.79 -5.27 -15.99
N GLY A 25 -8.94 -6.29 -15.12
CA GLY A 25 -8.20 -7.54 -15.23
C GLY A 25 -6.71 -7.45 -14.86
N ILE A 26 -6.29 -6.38 -14.16
CA ILE A 26 -4.92 -6.21 -13.70
C ILE A 26 -4.71 -7.05 -12.44
N PRO A 27 -3.75 -8.00 -12.44
CA PRO A 27 -3.44 -8.77 -11.25
C PRO A 27 -2.81 -7.87 -10.17
N PHE A 28 -3.15 -8.12 -8.92
CA PHE A 28 -2.56 -7.40 -7.80
C PHE A 28 -2.39 -8.27 -6.57
N LEU A 29 -1.47 -7.88 -5.73
CA LEU A 29 -1.34 -8.42 -4.37
C LEU A 29 -1.34 -7.29 -3.33
N ARG A 30 -1.68 -7.64 -2.11
CA ARG A 30 -1.56 -6.75 -0.96
C ARG A 30 -0.48 -7.27 -0.03
N MET A 31 0.55 -6.47 0.20
CA MET A 31 1.61 -6.84 1.15
C MET A 31 1.06 -7.13 2.55
N GLY A 32 -0.03 -6.46 2.94
CA GLY A 32 -0.70 -6.72 4.19
C GLY A 32 -1.33 -8.13 4.30
N ASP A 33 -1.74 -8.75 3.18
CA ASP A 33 -2.23 -10.13 3.17
C ASP A 33 -1.09 -11.12 3.41
N ILE A 34 0.05 -10.91 2.74
CA ILE A 34 1.28 -11.70 2.95
C ILE A 34 1.72 -11.64 4.42
N VAL A 35 1.72 -10.45 5.01
CA VAL A 35 2.04 -10.29 6.44
C VAL A 35 1.09 -11.09 7.32
N ARG A 36 -0.22 -11.05 7.07
CA ARG A 36 -1.24 -11.78 7.85
C ARG A 36 -1.10 -13.29 7.70
N GLU A 37 -0.84 -13.78 6.51
CA GLU A 37 -0.61 -15.20 6.23
C GLU A 37 0.59 -15.72 7.01
N HIS A 38 1.75 -15.09 6.87
CA HIS A 38 2.94 -15.46 7.62
C HIS A 38 2.78 -15.32 9.14
N HIS A 39 2.04 -14.30 9.60
CA HIS A 39 1.72 -14.16 11.02
C HIS A 39 0.88 -15.34 11.52
N ALA A 40 -0.15 -15.74 10.79
CA ALA A 40 -1.00 -16.88 11.15
C ALA A 40 -0.20 -18.20 11.23
N GLU A 41 0.71 -18.41 10.28
CA GLU A 41 1.59 -19.58 10.25
C GLU A 41 2.64 -19.59 11.37
N SER A 42 3.07 -18.41 11.84
CA SER A 42 4.14 -18.28 12.85
C SER A 42 3.74 -18.79 14.24
N GLY A 43 2.44 -18.87 14.54
CA GLY A 43 1.93 -19.24 15.85
C GLY A 43 2.30 -18.28 16.98
N THR A 44 2.85 -17.09 16.67
CA THR A 44 3.26 -16.09 17.67
C THR A 44 2.05 -15.43 18.33
N GLY A 45 2.18 -15.05 19.62
CA GLY A 45 1.19 -14.23 20.33
C GLY A 45 1.29 -12.71 20.06
N LEU A 46 2.18 -12.28 19.16
CA LEU A 46 2.33 -10.87 18.81
C LEU A 46 1.11 -10.38 18.01
N SER A 47 0.83 -9.09 18.04
CA SER A 47 -0.08 -8.51 17.05
C SER A 47 0.55 -8.54 15.66
N VAL A 48 -0.28 -8.53 14.59
CA VAL A 48 0.18 -8.53 13.20
C VAL A 48 1.20 -7.42 12.93
N GLY A 49 0.97 -6.22 13.47
CA GLY A 49 1.89 -5.09 13.31
C GLY A 49 3.22 -5.29 14.04
N ALA A 50 3.19 -5.81 15.27
CA ALA A 50 4.40 -6.13 16.04
C ALA A 50 5.21 -7.23 15.36
N TYR A 51 4.55 -8.27 14.87
CA TYR A 51 5.19 -9.33 14.08
C TYR A 51 5.86 -8.79 12.81
N ALA A 52 5.14 -7.95 12.06
CA ALA A 52 5.69 -7.36 10.85
C ALA A 52 6.94 -6.52 11.12
N ASN A 53 6.98 -5.79 12.25
CA ASN A 53 8.16 -5.02 12.65
C ASN A 53 9.31 -5.93 13.08
N ALA A 54 9.06 -6.92 13.92
CA ALA A 54 10.09 -7.89 14.33
C ALA A 54 10.75 -8.56 13.12
N GLN A 55 9.95 -8.96 12.12
CA GLN A 55 10.49 -9.54 10.89
C GLN A 55 11.35 -8.55 10.10
N ARG A 56 10.99 -7.23 10.05
CA ARG A 56 11.84 -6.22 9.42
C ARG A 56 13.15 -5.98 10.17
N GLU A 57 13.13 -6.03 11.49
CA GLU A 57 14.32 -5.87 12.33
C GLU A 57 15.27 -7.06 12.17
N GLU A 58 14.73 -8.28 12.11
CA GLU A 58 15.49 -9.51 12.04
C GLU A 58 16.03 -9.80 10.62
N LEU A 59 15.17 -9.67 9.59
CA LEU A 59 15.43 -10.15 8.23
C LEU A 59 15.66 -9.04 7.20
N GLY A 60 15.58 -7.77 7.62
CA GLY A 60 15.74 -6.60 6.75
C GLY A 60 14.44 -5.90 6.41
N LYS A 61 14.55 -4.58 6.17
CA LYS A 61 13.38 -3.71 5.95
C LYS A 61 12.54 -4.09 4.73
N ASP A 62 13.12 -4.81 3.78
CA ASP A 62 12.53 -5.26 2.52
C ASP A 62 11.95 -6.68 2.57
N ILE A 63 11.94 -7.34 3.74
CA ILE A 63 11.49 -8.74 3.85
C ILE A 63 10.12 -8.99 3.22
N TRP A 64 9.20 -8.06 3.40
CA TRP A 64 7.85 -8.22 2.86
C TRP A 64 7.79 -8.06 1.34
N ALA A 65 8.64 -7.19 0.76
CA ALA A 65 8.80 -7.09 -0.69
C ALA A 65 9.40 -8.38 -1.27
N ARG A 66 10.44 -8.95 -0.64
CA ARG A 66 11.03 -10.23 -1.10
C ARG A 66 10.01 -11.36 -1.11
N ARG A 67 9.18 -11.50 -0.07
CA ARG A 67 8.09 -12.48 -0.02
C ARG A 67 7.01 -12.20 -1.06
N ALA A 68 6.70 -10.93 -1.31
CA ALA A 68 5.75 -10.55 -2.36
C ALA A 68 6.25 -10.94 -3.76
N LEU A 69 7.55 -10.78 -4.04
CA LEU A 69 8.15 -11.14 -5.32
C LEU A 69 7.98 -12.63 -5.68
N GLU A 70 7.94 -13.52 -4.68
CA GLU A 70 7.74 -14.96 -4.87
C GLU A 70 6.33 -15.28 -5.40
N CYS A 71 5.36 -14.38 -5.18
CA CYS A 71 3.96 -14.54 -5.60
C CYS A 71 3.65 -13.87 -6.95
N MET A 72 4.62 -13.15 -7.55
CA MET A 72 4.37 -12.33 -8.75
C MET A 72 4.67 -13.10 -10.02
N HIS A 73 3.68 -13.17 -10.94
CA HIS A 73 3.79 -13.84 -12.22
C HIS A 73 3.10 -13.03 -13.32
N GLY A 74 3.68 -13.01 -14.54
CA GLY A 74 3.10 -12.33 -15.70
C GLY A 74 3.80 -11.01 -16.05
N ASP A 75 3.22 -10.27 -17.00
CA ASP A 75 3.84 -9.10 -17.63
C ASP A 75 3.59 -7.80 -16.89
N ILE A 76 2.50 -7.71 -16.13
CA ILE A 76 2.15 -6.55 -15.30
C ILE A 76 1.63 -7.00 -13.94
N PHE A 77 2.01 -6.28 -12.90
CA PHE A 77 1.57 -6.56 -11.54
C PHE A 77 1.43 -5.29 -10.71
N LEU A 78 0.35 -5.20 -9.94
CA LEU A 78 0.13 -4.10 -9.01
C LEU A 78 0.35 -4.59 -7.57
N VAL A 79 1.15 -3.85 -6.80
CA VAL A 79 1.48 -4.19 -5.41
C VAL A 79 0.96 -3.10 -4.48
N ASP A 80 -0.01 -3.42 -3.63
CA ASP A 80 -0.51 -2.49 -2.61
C ASP A 80 0.26 -2.61 -1.31
N GLY A 81 0.63 -1.48 -0.76
CA GLY A 81 1.17 -1.35 0.59
C GLY A 81 2.68 -1.24 0.68
N CYS A 82 3.36 -0.82 -0.39
CA CYS A 82 4.76 -0.41 -0.34
C CYS A 82 4.92 0.77 0.64
N ARG A 83 5.86 0.64 1.59
CA ARG A 83 6.04 1.60 2.68
C ARG A 83 7.46 2.14 2.84
N SER A 84 8.43 1.64 2.09
CA SER A 84 9.81 2.08 2.20
C SER A 84 10.55 2.05 0.87
N MET A 85 11.59 2.88 0.76
CA MET A 85 12.47 2.85 -0.40
C MET A 85 13.35 1.58 -0.45
N ASP A 86 13.49 0.87 0.67
CA ASP A 86 14.14 -0.45 0.68
C ASP A 86 13.28 -1.47 -0.09
N GLU A 87 11.96 -1.48 0.14
CA GLU A 87 11.01 -2.29 -0.62
C GLU A 87 11.01 -1.91 -2.11
N VAL A 88 10.99 -0.61 -2.44
CA VAL A 88 11.10 -0.13 -3.84
C VAL A 88 12.36 -0.65 -4.53
N ARG A 89 13.51 -0.61 -3.83
CA ARG A 89 14.78 -1.13 -4.36
C ARG A 89 14.71 -2.63 -4.66
N SER A 90 14.05 -3.41 -3.82
CA SER A 90 13.87 -4.85 -4.06
C SER A 90 13.05 -5.12 -5.34
N TYR A 91 11.98 -4.37 -5.57
CA TYR A 91 11.20 -4.49 -6.82
C TYR A 91 12.02 -4.03 -8.04
N ARG A 92 12.78 -2.95 -7.93
CA ARG A 92 13.69 -2.47 -8.99
C ARG A 92 14.85 -3.44 -9.28
N GLY A 93 15.21 -4.28 -8.34
CA GLY A 93 16.16 -5.38 -8.55
C GLY A 93 15.59 -6.51 -9.41
N LEU A 94 14.27 -6.65 -9.48
CA LEU A 94 13.60 -7.66 -10.32
C LEU A 94 13.26 -7.13 -11.72
N SER A 95 12.92 -5.85 -11.82
CA SER A 95 12.47 -5.24 -13.09
C SER A 95 12.96 -3.80 -13.21
N ASP A 96 13.38 -3.42 -14.42
CA ASP A 96 13.72 -2.03 -14.77
C ASP A 96 12.46 -1.16 -14.98
N ASP A 97 11.26 -1.78 -15.03
CA ASP A 97 9.97 -1.11 -15.27
C ASP A 97 9.12 -1.12 -13.99
N VAL A 98 9.55 -0.34 -13.00
CA VAL A 98 8.88 -0.18 -11.70
C VAL A 98 8.45 1.27 -11.53
N LEU A 99 7.15 1.50 -11.39
CA LEU A 99 6.55 2.82 -11.18
C LEU A 99 5.85 2.89 -9.82
N ILE A 100 6.02 4.01 -9.14
CA ILE A 100 5.34 4.30 -7.87
C ILE A 100 4.09 5.12 -8.16
N VAL A 101 2.92 4.59 -7.80
CA VAL A 101 1.61 5.24 -7.90
C VAL A 101 1.20 5.68 -6.50
N GLY A 102 1.38 6.96 -6.22
CA GLY A 102 0.96 7.58 -4.96
C GLY A 102 -0.54 7.92 -4.97
N ILE A 103 -1.22 7.69 -3.86
CA ILE A 103 -2.60 8.16 -3.65
C ILE A 103 -2.61 9.15 -2.50
N PHE A 104 -2.98 10.39 -2.79
CA PHE A 104 -3.13 11.43 -1.79
C PHE A 104 -4.60 11.69 -1.49
N ALA A 105 -4.93 11.80 -0.21
CA ALA A 105 -6.18 12.36 0.29
C ALA A 105 -5.90 13.22 1.53
N PRO A 106 -6.64 14.34 1.72
CA PRO A 106 -6.48 15.19 2.89
C PRO A 106 -6.67 14.42 4.20
N PRO A 107 -5.91 14.73 5.27
CA PRO A 107 -5.99 14.02 6.55
C PRO A 107 -7.40 13.91 7.12
N GLU A 108 -8.20 15.00 7.02
CA GLU A 108 -9.58 15.01 7.48
C GLU A 108 -10.45 13.97 6.76
N ALA A 109 -10.40 13.97 5.44
CA ALA A 109 -11.15 13.00 4.64
C ALA A 109 -10.72 11.55 4.91
N ARG A 110 -9.43 11.32 5.21
CA ARG A 110 -8.91 10.00 5.57
C ARG A 110 -9.44 9.54 6.93
N PHE A 111 -9.42 10.43 7.92
CA PHE A 111 -9.95 10.15 9.25
C PHE A 111 -11.43 9.77 9.18
N GLU A 112 -12.27 10.60 8.55
CA GLU A 112 -13.70 10.33 8.37
C GLU A 112 -13.97 8.97 7.69
N ARG A 113 -13.20 8.65 6.62
CA ARG A 113 -13.33 7.38 5.90
C ARG A 113 -12.96 6.19 6.77
N LEU A 114 -11.90 6.30 7.59
CA LEU A 114 -11.46 5.22 8.49
C LEU A 114 -12.50 4.96 9.58
N VAL A 115 -13.03 6.01 10.21
CA VAL A 115 -14.09 5.91 11.23
C VAL A 115 -15.35 5.31 10.61
N LYS A 116 -15.82 5.83 9.46
CA LYS A 116 -17.03 5.34 8.78
C LYS A 116 -16.90 3.87 8.36
N ARG A 117 -15.70 3.43 7.98
CA ARG A 117 -15.45 2.03 7.56
C ARG A 117 -15.60 1.05 8.72
N GLY A 118 -15.33 1.46 9.95
CA GLY A 118 -15.59 0.71 11.18
C GLY A 118 -14.90 -0.65 11.27
N ARG A 119 -13.70 -0.82 10.67
CA ARG A 119 -12.90 -2.05 10.84
C ARG A 119 -12.25 -2.07 12.23
N ASP A 120 -11.79 -3.24 12.67
CA ASP A 120 -11.13 -3.43 13.97
C ASP A 120 -9.92 -2.50 14.17
N ASP A 121 -9.31 -2.05 13.07
CA ASP A 121 -8.18 -1.12 13.05
C ASP A 121 -8.60 0.36 12.87
N ALA A 122 -9.89 0.68 12.96
CA ALA A 122 -10.37 2.06 12.87
C ALA A 122 -9.88 2.89 14.08
N PRO A 123 -9.36 4.11 13.86
CA PRO A 123 -8.98 4.99 14.95
C PRO A 123 -10.21 5.42 15.74
N ARG A 124 -10.14 5.37 17.07
CA ARG A 124 -11.22 5.80 17.99
C ARG A 124 -11.32 7.32 18.08
N ASP A 125 -10.18 7.99 17.91
CA ASP A 125 -10.03 9.43 18.03
C ASP A 125 -8.91 9.96 17.12
N ARG A 126 -8.68 11.27 17.18
CA ARG A 126 -7.64 11.97 16.43
C ARG A 126 -6.23 11.55 16.84
N GLU A 127 -6.00 11.33 18.10
CA GLU A 127 -4.69 10.96 18.62
C GLU A 127 -4.26 9.60 18.07
N GLU A 128 -5.15 8.61 18.05
CA GLU A 128 -4.87 7.30 17.43
C GLU A 128 -4.64 7.40 15.93
N PHE A 129 -5.38 8.28 15.23
CA PHE A 129 -5.19 8.53 13.81
C PHE A 129 -3.80 9.12 13.53
N GLU A 130 -3.39 10.16 14.27
CA GLU A 130 -2.11 10.82 14.13
C GLU A 130 -0.94 9.89 14.51
N ALA A 131 -1.09 9.09 15.55
CA ALA A 131 -0.13 8.08 15.95
C ALA A 131 0.05 7.01 14.86
N ARG A 132 -1.05 6.63 14.17
CA ARG A 132 -0.99 5.72 13.03
C ARG A 132 -0.26 6.34 11.85
N ASP A 133 -0.59 7.56 11.50
CA ASP A 133 0.07 8.30 10.42
C ASP A 133 1.58 8.46 10.70
N SER A 134 1.96 8.84 11.91
CA SER A 134 3.35 8.95 12.34
C SER A 134 4.10 7.63 12.21
N ARG A 135 3.46 6.53 12.52
CA ARG A 135 4.01 5.18 12.38
C ARG A 135 4.28 4.79 10.92
N GLU A 136 3.32 5.06 10.02
CA GLU A 136 3.48 4.79 8.59
C GLU A 136 4.59 5.65 7.98
N MET A 137 4.67 6.92 8.37
CA MET A 137 5.77 7.81 7.97
C MET A 137 7.12 7.34 8.52
N GLY A 138 7.16 6.85 9.76
CA GLY A 138 8.37 6.29 10.38
C GLY A 138 8.91 5.06 9.66
N TRP A 139 8.09 4.33 8.92
CA TRP A 139 8.54 3.23 8.05
C TRP A 139 9.14 3.71 6.72
N GLY A 140 8.98 4.99 6.37
CA GLY A 140 9.49 5.59 5.14
C GLY A 140 8.43 5.85 4.07
N LEU A 141 7.13 5.73 4.39
CA LEU A 141 6.05 5.97 3.42
C LEU A 141 6.09 7.40 2.85
N ALA A 142 6.52 8.38 3.65
CA ALA A 142 6.67 9.76 3.18
C ALA A 142 7.67 9.87 2.02
N ASP A 143 8.79 9.17 2.09
CA ASP A 143 9.81 9.15 1.02
C ASP A 143 9.25 8.49 -0.25
N VAL A 144 8.53 7.37 -0.11
CA VAL A 144 7.89 6.69 -1.24
C VAL A 144 6.86 7.59 -1.92
N MET A 145 6.05 8.31 -1.12
CA MET A 145 5.07 9.26 -1.64
C MET A 145 5.72 10.46 -2.33
N ALA A 146 6.81 10.99 -1.77
CA ALA A 146 7.55 12.12 -2.34
C ALA A 146 8.23 11.78 -3.66
N LEU A 147 8.59 10.51 -3.86
CA LEU A 147 9.24 9.99 -5.07
C LEU A 147 8.28 9.23 -6.00
N ALA A 148 6.97 9.43 -5.83
CA ALA A 148 5.96 8.81 -6.70
C ALA A 148 6.08 9.33 -8.14
N ASP A 149 6.09 8.41 -9.10
CA ASP A 149 6.12 8.71 -10.54
C ASP A 149 4.78 9.31 -11.01
N VAL A 150 3.69 8.89 -10.36
CA VAL A 150 2.33 9.39 -10.62
C VAL A 150 1.59 9.56 -9.28
N MET A 151 0.86 10.69 -9.17
CA MET A 151 0.03 10.96 -7.99
C MET A 151 -1.45 11.04 -8.38
N ILE A 152 -2.28 10.22 -7.75
CA ILE A 152 -3.74 10.26 -7.89
C ILE A 152 -4.33 11.00 -6.69
N LEU A 153 -5.04 12.09 -6.95
CA LEU A 153 -5.72 12.87 -5.92
C LEU A 153 -7.10 12.27 -5.61
N ASN A 154 -7.35 12.00 -4.35
CA ASN A 154 -8.64 11.53 -3.81
C ASN A 154 -9.23 12.58 -2.85
N ASP A 155 -9.51 13.74 -3.41
CA ASP A 155 -9.97 14.96 -2.75
C ASP A 155 -11.43 15.35 -3.12
N THR A 156 -12.10 14.48 -3.86
CA THR A 156 -13.47 14.68 -4.37
C THR A 156 -14.37 13.49 -4.02
N ASP A 157 -15.45 13.31 -4.76
CA ASP A 157 -16.35 12.16 -4.64
C ASP A 157 -15.72 10.86 -5.15
N LEU A 158 -16.35 9.75 -4.80
CA LEU A 158 -15.85 8.41 -5.09
C LEU A 158 -15.80 8.10 -6.59
N ASP A 159 -16.79 8.54 -7.35
CA ASP A 159 -16.89 8.22 -8.79
C ASP A 159 -15.81 8.97 -9.57
N THR A 160 -15.57 10.23 -9.22
CA THR A 160 -14.45 11.03 -9.77
C THR A 160 -13.10 10.37 -9.44
N PHE A 161 -12.90 9.88 -8.23
CA PHE A 161 -11.67 9.20 -7.86
C PHE A 161 -11.49 7.88 -8.63
N ARG A 162 -12.54 7.08 -8.80
CA ARG A 162 -12.50 5.85 -9.59
C ARG A 162 -12.16 6.11 -11.06
N GLU A 163 -12.73 7.16 -11.63
CA GLU A 163 -12.43 7.56 -13.01
C GLU A 163 -10.97 8.03 -13.15
N ARG A 164 -10.47 8.86 -12.23
CA ARG A 164 -9.05 9.24 -12.20
C ARG A 164 -8.15 8.02 -12.09
N SER A 165 -8.50 7.06 -11.22
CA SER A 165 -7.77 5.81 -11.04
C SER A 165 -7.74 4.99 -12.33
N ARG A 166 -8.89 4.86 -13.01
CA ARG A 166 -9.00 4.13 -14.29
C ARG A 166 -8.10 4.75 -15.35
N ARG A 167 -8.22 6.07 -15.58
CA ARG A 167 -7.39 6.77 -16.58
C ARG A 167 -5.90 6.67 -16.28
N THR A 168 -5.53 6.75 -14.99
CA THR A 168 -4.13 6.58 -14.60
C THR A 168 -3.65 5.18 -14.92
N LEU A 169 -4.40 4.15 -14.57
CA LEU A 169 -4.01 2.77 -14.87
C LEU A 169 -3.95 2.52 -16.38
N GLU A 170 -4.92 3.01 -17.17
CA GLU A 170 -4.91 2.91 -18.64
C GLU A 170 -3.66 3.57 -19.27
N ALA A 171 -3.23 4.69 -18.73
CA ALA A 171 -2.02 5.38 -19.20
C ALA A 171 -0.70 4.68 -18.79
N LEU A 172 -0.75 3.80 -17.80
CA LEU A 172 0.40 3.06 -17.28
C LEU A 172 0.47 1.62 -17.83
N LEU A 173 -0.52 1.14 -18.58
CA LEU A 173 -0.53 -0.18 -19.22
C LEU A 173 0.16 -0.14 -20.58
#